data_60e7783364acee669cc805387442e153
#
_entry.id   60e7783364acee669cc805387442e153
#
_cell.length_a   1.000
_cell.length_b   1.000
_cell.length_c   1.000
_cell.angle_alpha   90.00
_cell.angle_beta   90.00
_cell.angle_gamma   90.00
#
_symmetry.space_group_name_H-M   'P 1'
#
loop_
_entity.id
_entity.type
_entity.pdbx_description
1 polymer ?
#
loop_
_entity_poly.entity_id
_entity_poly.type
_entity_poly.pdbx_seq_one_letter_code
_entity_poly.pdbx_strand_id
1 'polypeptide(L)'
;MRVQNNTHSILFGYLLWIFGFTGAHRFYYGKQITGTIWFFTLGLLGIGWLIDVFLIPSMDRQADRKYQDGPLDYNIMWLLLTFLGVFGVHRFVMGKWASGLLYLISGGLFLVGVLYDFFTLNGQIDEINRQRYLPTRHPQHP
;
A
#
# COMPACT_ATOMS: atom_id res chain seq x y z
N MET A 1 14.39 -2.21 23.77
CA MET A 1 13.72 -3.14 22.84
C MET A 1 13.05 -2.37 21.73
N ARG A 2 13.54 -2.48 20.52
CA ARG A 2 12.79 -1.95 19.37
C ARG A 2 11.60 -2.86 19.13
N VAL A 3 10.39 -2.33 19.28
CA VAL A 3 9.19 -3.03 18.82
C VAL A 3 9.34 -3.18 17.32
N GLN A 4 9.47 -4.41 16.85
CA GLN A 4 9.46 -4.68 15.42
C GLN A 4 8.04 -4.41 14.92
N ASN A 5 7.89 -3.35 14.14
CA ASN A 5 6.64 -3.13 13.41
C ASN A 5 6.52 -4.23 12.36
N ASN A 6 5.42 -4.96 12.41
CA ASN A 6 5.08 -5.96 11.41
C ASN A 6 3.90 -5.45 10.59
N THR A 7 4.15 -4.46 9.74
CA THR A 7 3.12 -3.80 8.93
C THR A 7 2.83 -4.55 7.65
N HIS A 8 3.82 -5.21 7.07
CA HIS A 8 3.72 -5.91 5.80
C HIS A 8 4.04 -7.39 5.97
N SER A 9 3.57 -8.21 5.03
CA SER A 9 3.73 -9.66 5.06
C SER A 9 4.55 -10.14 3.87
N ILE A 10 5.50 -11.05 4.13
CA ILE A 10 6.27 -11.72 3.08
C ILE A 10 5.33 -12.55 2.19
N LEU A 11 4.39 -13.28 2.80
CA LEU A 11 3.43 -14.10 2.06
C LEU A 11 2.58 -13.26 1.09
N PHE A 12 2.07 -12.13 1.56
CA PHE A 12 1.29 -11.21 0.74
C PHE A 12 2.15 -10.59 -0.37
N GLY A 13 3.41 -10.30 -0.08
CA GLY A 13 4.38 -9.83 -1.07
C GLY A 13 4.56 -10.83 -2.21
N TYR A 14 4.69 -12.12 -1.90
CA TYR A 14 4.77 -13.17 -2.92
C TYR A 14 3.46 -13.34 -3.69
N LEU A 15 2.33 -13.17 -3.05
CA LEU A 15 1.02 -13.18 -3.72
C LEU A 15 0.95 -12.08 -4.78
N LEU A 16 1.34 -10.86 -4.41
CA LEU A 16 1.38 -9.74 -5.35
C LEU A 16 2.50 -9.88 -6.38
N TRP A 17 3.58 -10.59 -6.05
CA TRP A 17 4.67 -10.88 -6.99
C TRP A 17 4.20 -11.74 -8.16
N ILE A 18 3.20 -12.58 -8.01
CA ILE A 18 2.62 -13.34 -9.13
C ILE A 18 2.19 -12.37 -10.25
N PHE A 19 1.68 -11.21 -9.90
CA PHE A 19 1.36 -10.11 -10.80
C PHE A 19 2.46 -9.06 -10.86
N GLY A 20 3.66 -9.39 -10.41
CA GLY A 20 4.74 -8.44 -10.12
C GLY A 20 5.37 -7.79 -11.34
N PHE A 21 5.12 -8.30 -12.55
CA PHE A 21 5.49 -7.61 -13.77
C PHE A 21 4.83 -6.22 -13.89
N THR A 22 3.72 -5.98 -13.19
CA THR A 22 3.07 -4.66 -13.08
C THR A 22 3.65 -3.80 -11.95
N GLY A 23 4.60 -4.31 -11.18
CA GLY A 23 5.16 -3.60 -10.03
C GLY A 23 4.30 -3.64 -8.78
N ALA A 24 3.22 -4.44 -8.74
CA ALA A 24 2.28 -4.46 -7.61
C ALA A 24 2.97 -4.72 -6.27
N HIS A 25 3.87 -5.70 -6.20
CA HIS A 25 4.62 -6.00 -4.96
C HIS A 25 5.55 -4.85 -4.55
N ARG A 26 6.11 -4.09 -5.49
CA ARG A 26 6.94 -2.94 -5.18
C ARG A 26 6.13 -1.78 -4.62
N PHE A 27 4.96 -1.53 -5.16
CA PHE A 27 4.03 -0.53 -4.58
C PHE A 27 3.60 -0.93 -3.17
N TYR A 28 3.29 -2.20 -2.96
CA TYR A 28 2.94 -2.73 -1.64
C TYR A 28 4.04 -2.47 -0.60
N TYR A 29 5.31 -2.64 -0.97
CA TYR A 29 6.44 -2.38 -0.09
C TYR A 29 6.90 -0.92 -0.07
N GLY A 30 6.17 -0.03 -0.72
CA GLY A 30 6.46 1.40 -0.69
C GLY A 30 7.55 1.86 -1.66
N LYS A 31 7.93 1.03 -2.61
CA LYS A 31 8.94 1.38 -3.64
C LYS A 31 8.25 1.96 -4.87
N GLN A 32 7.72 3.17 -4.74
CA GLN A 32 6.88 3.81 -5.75
C GLN A 32 7.63 4.12 -7.05
N ILE A 33 8.86 4.60 -6.97
CA ILE A 33 9.68 4.95 -8.14
C ILE A 33 9.99 3.71 -8.95
N THR A 34 10.54 2.69 -8.32
CA THR A 34 10.87 1.44 -8.99
C THR A 34 9.63 0.65 -9.40
N GLY A 35 8.56 0.72 -8.61
CA GLY A 35 7.26 0.16 -8.97
C GLY A 35 6.71 0.77 -10.26
N THR A 36 6.85 2.08 -10.43
CA THR A 36 6.48 2.79 -11.66
C THR A 36 7.29 2.30 -12.85
N ILE A 37 8.60 2.14 -12.69
CA ILE A 37 9.48 1.61 -13.74
C ILE A 37 9.04 0.19 -14.12
N TRP A 38 8.73 -0.67 -13.14
CA TRP A 38 8.21 -2.02 -13.39
C TRP A 38 6.91 -2.00 -14.16
N PHE A 39 6.00 -1.10 -13.81
CA PHE A 39 4.71 -0.97 -14.50
C PHE A 39 4.89 -0.64 -15.99
N PHE A 40 5.72 0.34 -16.33
CA PHE A 40 5.92 0.77 -17.71
C PHE A 40 6.82 -0.17 -18.52
N THR A 41 7.67 -0.95 -17.88
CA THR A 41 8.61 -1.86 -18.55
C THR A 41 8.25 -3.34 -18.41
N LEU A 42 7.10 -3.65 -17.82
CA LEU A 42 6.67 -5.01 -17.49
C LEU A 42 7.73 -5.77 -16.68
N GLY A 43 8.23 -5.11 -15.62
CA GLY A 43 9.25 -5.70 -14.75
C GLY A 43 10.62 -5.81 -15.40
N LEU A 44 11.03 -4.76 -16.13
CA LEU A 44 12.27 -4.77 -16.94
C LEU A 44 12.29 -5.97 -17.90
N LEU A 45 11.23 -6.11 -18.70
CA LEU A 45 11.04 -7.22 -19.64
C LEU A 45 11.03 -8.59 -18.96
N GLY A 46 10.54 -8.66 -17.72
CA GLY A 46 10.45 -9.88 -16.93
C GLY A 46 11.72 -10.26 -16.15
N ILE A 47 12.87 -9.69 -16.47
CA ILE A 47 14.13 -10.00 -15.77
C ILE A 47 14.12 -9.45 -14.36
N GLY A 48 13.74 -8.19 -14.18
CA GLY A 48 13.62 -7.56 -12.86
C GLY A 48 12.56 -8.25 -12.01
N TRP A 49 11.45 -8.65 -12.62
CA TRP A 49 10.41 -9.41 -11.95
C TRP A 49 10.93 -10.73 -11.36
N LEU A 50 11.71 -11.50 -12.12
CA LEU A 50 12.29 -12.76 -11.63
C LEU A 50 13.32 -12.52 -10.52
N ILE A 51 14.12 -11.48 -10.60
CA ILE A 51 15.09 -11.11 -9.56
C ILE A 51 14.36 -10.75 -8.25
N ASP A 52 13.22 -10.12 -8.33
CA ASP A 52 12.47 -9.67 -7.15
C ASP A 52 12.01 -10.81 -6.24
N VAL A 53 11.87 -12.03 -6.75
CA VAL A 53 11.53 -13.17 -5.89
C VAL A 53 12.53 -13.34 -4.74
N PHE A 54 13.81 -13.02 -4.97
CA PHE A 54 14.85 -13.09 -3.95
C PHE A 54 14.94 -11.82 -3.10
N LEU A 55 14.40 -10.69 -3.58
CA LEU A 55 14.46 -9.41 -2.89
C LEU A 55 13.25 -9.17 -1.96
N ILE A 56 12.18 -9.93 -2.10
CA ILE A 56 10.95 -9.73 -1.31
C ILE A 56 11.22 -9.74 0.20
N PRO A 57 11.97 -10.68 0.80
CA PRO A 57 12.23 -10.62 2.23
C PRO A 57 12.93 -9.33 2.69
N SER A 58 13.84 -8.81 1.88
CA SER A 58 14.51 -7.53 2.16
C SER A 58 13.55 -6.35 2.04
N MET A 59 12.70 -6.34 1.02
CA MET A 59 11.69 -5.30 0.83
C MET A 59 10.68 -5.29 1.98
N ASP A 60 10.29 -6.45 2.46
CA ASP A 60 9.40 -6.58 3.61
C ASP A 60 9.99 -5.93 4.87
N ARG A 61 11.24 -6.22 5.18
CA ARG A 61 11.92 -5.60 6.32
C ARG A 61 12.04 -4.08 6.20
N GLN A 62 12.30 -3.59 4.99
CA GLN A 62 12.37 -2.14 4.73
C GLN A 62 11.01 -1.47 4.92
N ALA A 63 9.93 -2.09 4.47
CA ALA A 63 8.59 -1.58 4.64
C ALA A 63 8.18 -1.57 6.12
N ASP A 64 8.47 -2.63 6.86
CA ASP A 64 8.17 -2.71 8.30
C ASP A 64 8.85 -1.59 9.10
N ARG A 65 10.03 -1.15 8.68
CA ARG A 65 10.74 -0.03 9.33
C ARG A 65 10.18 1.32 8.93
N LYS A 66 9.65 1.45 7.71
CA LYS A 66 9.23 2.71 7.12
C LYS A 66 7.84 3.14 7.58
N TYR A 67 6.93 2.19 7.73
CA TYR A 67 5.52 2.47 7.96
C TYR A 67 5.12 2.21 9.41
N GLN A 68 4.17 3.03 9.89
CA GLN A 68 3.61 2.93 11.23
C GLN A 68 2.50 1.90 11.26
N ASP A 69 2.58 0.96 12.20
CA ASP A 69 1.48 0.06 12.53
C ASP A 69 0.36 0.82 13.26
N GLY A 70 -0.87 0.30 13.17
CA GLY A 70 -2.01 0.93 13.82
C GLY A 70 -3.32 0.22 13.48
N PRO A 71 -4.46 0.92 13.66
CA PRO A 71 -5.79 0.31 13.48
C PRO A 71 -6.09 -0.12 12.05
N LEU A 72 -5.44 0.46 11.04
CA LEU A 72 -5.58 -0.01 9.67
C LEU A 72 -4.47 -1.01 9.34
N ASP A 73 -4.88 -2.19 8.88
CA ASP A 73 -3.97 -3.24 8.45
C ASP A 73 -3.58 -3.02 6.99
N TYR A 74 -2.28 -2.92 6.71
CA TYR A 74 -1.78 -2.71 5.35
C TYR A 74 -2.16 -3.87 4.42
N ASN A 75 -2.09 -5.09 4.91
CA ASN A 75 -2.39 -6.27 4.09
C ASN A 75 -3.85 -6.30 3.65
N ILE A 76 -4.77 -6.02 4.56
CA ILE A 76 -6.21 -5.95 4.26
C ILE A 76 -6.50 -4.81 3.30
N MET A 77 -5.91 -3.64 3.51
CA MET A 77 -6.12 -2.48 2.64
C MET A 77 -5.60 -2.72 1.23
N TRP A 78 -4.43 -3.35 1.10
CA TRP A 78 -3.89 -3.72 -0.21
C TRP A 78 -4.71 -4.81 -0.90
N LEU A 79 -5.24 -5.75 -0.15
CA LEU A 79 -6.16 -6.75 -0.67
C LEU A 79 -7.42 -6.10 -1.24
N LEU A 80 -8.01 -5.18 -0.48
CA LEU A 80 -9.19 -4.43 -0.91
C LEU A 80 -8.90 -3.58 -2.14
N LEU A 81 -7.78 -2.89 -2.19
CA LEU A 81 -7.40 -2.10 -3.36
C LEU A 81 -7.19 -2.98 -4.60
N THR A 82 -6.46 -4.08 -4.45
CA THR A 82 -6.10 -4.94 -5.59
C THR A 82 -7.32 -5.58 -6.23
N PHE A 83 -8.25 -6.07 -5.42
CA PHE A 83 -9.40 -6.83 -5.93
C PHE A 83 -10.69 -6.02 -6.00
N LEU A 84 -10.86 -5.02 -5.13
CA LEU A 84 -12.10 -4.24 -5.00
C LEU A 84 -11.86 -2.72 -5.13
N GLY A 85 -10.69 -2.31 -5.60
CA GLY A 85 -10.33 -0.90 -5.70
C GLY A 85 -11.23 -0.09 -6.63
N VAL A 86 -11.74 -0.72 -7.67
CA VAL A 86 -12.68 -0.11 -8.62
C VAL A 86 -13.97 0.34 -7.93
N PHE A 87 -14.39 -0.39 -6.90
CA PHE A 87 -15.58 -0.07 -6.10
C PHE A 87 -15.29 0.89 -4.93
N GLY A 88 -14.03 1.23 -4.70
CA GLY A 88 -13.63 2.14 -3.65
C GLY A 88 -13.79 1.58 -2.23
N VAL A 89 -13.86 0.26 -2.05
CA VAL A 89 -14.06 -0.38 -0.74
C VAL A 89 -12.97 0.02 0.25
N HIS A 90 -11.70 0.07 -0.17
CA HIS A 90 -10.59 0.51 0.67
C HIS A 90 -10.76 1.94 1.18
N ARG A 91 -11.35 2.83 0.39
CA ARG A 91 -11.63 4.21 0.81
C ARG A 91 -12.72 4.29 1.87
N PHE A 92 -13.76 3.48 1.75
CA PHE A 92 -14.80 3.40 2.79
C PHE A 92 -14.20 2.92 4.12
N VAL A 93 -13.33 1.93 4.10
CA VAL A 93 -12.67 1.42 5.32
C VAL A 93 -11.75 2.49 5.94
N MET A 94 -11.09 3.31 5.14
CA MET A 94 -10.29 4.43 5.63
C MET A 94 -11.12 5.61 6.16
N GLY A 95 -12.43 5.55 6.04
CA GLY A 95 -13.32 6.66 6.42
C GLY A 95 -13.46 7.75 5.36
N LYS A 96 -13.00 7.51 4.16
CA LYS A 96 -13.09 8.46 3.03
C LYS A 96 -14.36 8.21 2.23
N TRP A 97 -15.52 8.44 2.84
CA TRP A 97 -16.82 8.09 2.28
C TRP A 97 -17.14 8.82 0.98
N ALA A 98 -16.83 10.13 0.91
CA ALA A 98 -17.12 10.93 -0.29
C ALA A 98 -16.35 10.40 -1.52
N SER A 99 -15.06 10.16 -1.37
CA SER A 99 -14.25 9.61 -2.45
C SER A 99 -14.54 8.14 -2.73
N GLY A 100 -14.89 7.36 -1.70
CA GLY A 100 -15.35 5.98 -1.86
C GLY A 100 -16.61 5.89 -2.70
N LEU A 101 -17.60 6.76 -2.43
CA LEU A 101 -18.82 6.83 -3.22
C LEU A 101 -18.55 7.26 -4.66
N LEU A 102 -17.64 8.22 -4.85
CA LEU A 102 -17.22 8.64 -6.18
C LEU A 102 -16.58 7.49 -6.96
N TYR A 103 -15.75 6.68 -6.33
CA TYR A 103 -15.16 5.48 -6.94
C TYR A 103 -16.23 4.46 -7.33
N LEU A 104 -17.20 4.22 -6.45
CA LEU A 104 -18.28 3.29 -6.73
C LEU A 104 -19.09 3.68 -7.97
N ILE A 105 -19.42 4.98 -8.11
CA ILE A 105 -20.23 5.49 -9.21
C ILE A 105 -19.43 5.51 -10.52
N SER A 106 -18.16 5.88 -10.48
CA SER A 106 -17.32 6.10 -11.67
C SER A 106 -16.40 4.94 -12.03
N GLY A 107 -16.48 3.80 -11.33
CA GLY A 107 -15.59 2.68 -11.55
C GLY A 107 -14.13 3.00 -11.23
N GLY A 108 -13.88 3.61 -10.04
CA GLY A 108 -12.53 3.99 -9.62
C GLY A 108 -11.96 5.17 -10.38
N LEU A 109 -12.82 6.15 -10.73
CA LEU A 109 -12.48 7.29 -11.59
C LEU A 109 -11.89 6.83 -12.94
N PHE A 110 -12.56 5.88 -13.57
CA PHE A 110 -12.12 5.25 -14.82
C PHE A 110 -10.73 4.58 -14.68
N LEU A 111 -10.46 3.94 -13.54
CA LEU A 111 -9.21 3.28 -13.16
C LEU A 111 -8.04 4.24 -12.83
N VAL A 112 -8.15 5.52 -13.16
CA VAL A 112 -7.09 6.51 -12.83
C VAL A 112 -6.95 6.67 -11.33
N GLY A 113 -8.07 6.72 -10.59
CA GLY A 113 -8.05 6.79 -9.13
C GLY A 113 -7.46 5.54 -8.49
N VAL A 114 -7.72 4.37 -9.06
CA VAL A 114 -7.13 3.11 -8.59
C VAL A 114 -5.61 3.13 -8.74
N LEU A 115 -5.10 3.59 -9.89
CA LEU A 115 -3.65 3.75 -10.08
C LEU A 115 -3.06 4.75 -9.09
N TYR A 116 -3.72 5.88 -8.87
CA TYR A 116 -3.31 6.85 -7.85
C TYR A 116 -3.19 6.20 -6.47
N ASP A 117 -4.14 5.35 -6.11
CA ASP A 117 -4.11 4.65 -4.82
C ASP A 117 -2.98 3.62 -4.73
N PHE A 118 -2.61 2.96 -5.81
CA PHE A 118 -1.42 2.11 -5.82
C PHE A 118 -0.14 2.88 -5.48
N PHE A 119 -0.02 4.12 -5.94
CA PHE A 119 1.13 4.97 -5.62
C PHE A 119 1.12 5.48 -4.19
N THR A 120 -0.06 5.71 -3.60
CA THR A 120 -0.19 6.51 -2.37
C THR A 120 -0.79 5.75 -1.20
N LEU A 121 -1.24 4.50 -1.37
CA LEU A 121 -2.00 3.78 -0.34
C LEU A 121 -1.20 3.62 0.97
N ASN A 122 0.06 3.21 0.90
CA ASN A 122 0.89 3.06 2.09
C ASN A 122 1.01 4.38 2.87
N GLY A 123 1.20 5.48 2.17
CA GLY A 123 1.27 6.81 2.79
C GLY A 123 -0.04 7.22 3.43
N GLN A 124 -1.18 6.92 2.80
CA GLN A 124 -2.50 7.20 3.36
C GLN A 124 -2.75 6.39 4.64
N ILE A 125 -2.41 5.11 4.63
CA ILE A 125 -2.56 4.25 5.81
C ILE A 125 -1.62 4.71 6.93
N ASP A 126 -0.37 4.98 6.62
CA ASP A 126 0.63 5.43 7.59
C ASP A 126 0.18 6.73 8.28
N GLU A 127 -0.34 7.67 7.52
CA GLU A 127 -0.84 8.93 8.07
C GLU A 127 -2.01 8.69 9.03
N ILE A 128 -2.98 7.88 8.65
CA ILE A 128 -4.15 7.57 9.50
C ILE A 128 -3.70 6.83 10.77
N ASN A 129 -2.80 5.86 10.64
CA ASN A 129 -2.28 5.11 11.78
C ASN A 129 -1.52 6.00 12.76
N ARG A 130 -0.72 6.94 12.26
CA ARG A 130 -0.02 7.91 13.11
C ARG A 130 -0.98 8.83 13.85
N GLN A 131 -1.99 9.34 13.17
CA GLN A 131 -2.98 10.22 13.79
C GLN A 131 -3.78 9.53 14.88
N ARG A 132 -4.14 8.26 14.68
CA ARG A 132 -4.93 7.50 15.65
C ARG A 132 -4.09 6.90 16.78
N TYR A 133 -2.82 6.64 16.54
CA TYR A 133 -1.92 6.04 17.52
C TYR A 133 -1.28 7.07 18.44
N LEU A 134 -1.05 8.30 17.94
CA LEU A 134 -0.59 9.40 18.78
C LEU A 134 -1.83 9.99 19.45
N PRO A 135 -2.07 9.74 20.76
CA PRO A 135 -3.07 10.52 21.47
C PRO A 135 -2.71 11.98 21.27
N THR A 136 -3.71 12.77 20.94
CA THR A 136 -3.57 14.22 20.86
C THR A 136 -2.74 14.66 22.07
N ARG A 137 -1.47 14.99 21.85
CA ARG A 137 -0.75 15.76 22.84
C ARG A 137 -1.50 17.08 22.91
N HIS A 138 -2.40 17.18 23.86
CA HIS A 138 -2.85 18.48 24.27
C HIS A 138 -1.59 19.25 24.60
N PRO A 139 -1.35 20.41 23.98
CA PRO A 139 -0.30 21.27 24.44
C PRO A 139 -0.57 21.48 25.92
N GLN A 140 0.27 20.90 26.76
CA GLN A 140 0.24 21.23 28.18
C GLN A 140 0.68 22.67 28.21
N HIS A 141 -0.29 23.56 28.31
CA HIS A 141 0.00 24.94 28.67
C HIS A 141 0.67 24.91 30.04
N PRO A 142 1.87 25.53 30.16
CA PRO A 142 2.49 25.70 31.47
C PRO A 142 1.60 26.50 32.40
#